data_af7589358540f6dbf186f86da83265b3
#
_entry.id   af7589358540f6dbf186f86da83265b3
#
_cell.length_a   1.000
_cell.length_b   1.000
_cell.length_c   1.000
_cell.angle_alpha   90.00
_cell.angle_beta   90.00
_cell.angle_gamma   90.00
#
_symmetry.space_group_name_H-M   'P 1'
#
loop_
_entity.id
_entity.type
_entity.pdbx_description
1 polymer ?
#
loop_
_entity_poly.entity_id
_entity_poly.type
_entity_poly.pdbx_seq_one_letter_code
_entity_poly.pdbx_strand_id
1 'polypeptide(L)'
;YQAGKLEEAEELAKLLTQQFPKHPFGWKVLGVVLKQTGRLAESLSPMQSAVTLSPQDAETHNNLGNTLKELGRLDEAEASYRQVIALKPDFAEAYSNLGNALKALGRLDEAEASFRQAIALKSDYAEAYNNLGGTLQELGRLGDAEASQRQAISLKPDYAEAHNNLGVTLKELGRFDKAEASLRQAIALK
;
A
#
# COMPACT_ATOMS: atom_id res chain seq x y z
N TYR A 1 0.15 -2.88 -26.92
CA TYR A 1 -0.68 -1.64 -26.96
C TYR A 1 -0.51 -0.74 -25.75
N GLN A 2 -0.37 -1.27 -24.51
CA GLN A 2 -0.10 -0.47 -23.31
C GLN A 2 1.35 0.02 -23.23
N ALA A 3 2.34 -0.79 -23.61
CA ALA A 3 3.76 -0.42 -23.56
C ALA A 3 4.05 0.82 -24.43
N GLY A 4 3.54 0.89 -25.65
CA GLY A 4 3.76 2.04 -26.52
C GLY A 4 3.16 3.35 -25.97
N LYS A 5 2.05 3.29 -25.25
CA LYS A 5 1.48 4.46 -24.59
C LYS A 5 2.33 4.96 -23.41
N LEU A 6 2.99 4.05 -22.69
CA LEU A 6 3.88 4.42 -21.58
C LEU A 6 5.18 5.05 -22.09
N GLU A 7 5.73 4.56 -23.22
CA GLU A 7 6.90 5.16 -23.88
C GLU A 7 6.60 6.58 -24.36
N GLU A 8 5.47 6.79 -25.04
CA GLU A 8 5.01 8.11 -25.47
C GLU A 8 4.80 9.06 -24.27
N ALA A 9 4.19 8.58 -23.20
CA ALA A 9 3.98 9.35 -21.99
C ALA A 9 5.31 9.74 -21.32
N GLU A 10 6.31 8.86 -21.33
CA GLU A 10 7.66 9.16 -20.83
C GLU A 10 8.33 10.27 -21.64
N GLU A 11 8.30 10.18 -22.97
CA GLU A 11 8.89 11.20 -23.85
C GLU A 11 8.23 12.57 -23.62
N LEU A 12 6.90 12.60 -23.58
CA LEU A 12 6.16 13.84 -23.32
C LEU A 12 6.46 14.42 -21.94
N ALA A 13 6.56 13.56 -20.92
CA ALA A 13 6.90 13.99 -19.57
C ALA A 13 8.33 14.58 -19.50
N LYS A 14 9.29 13.97 -20.18
CA LYS A 14 10.66 14.49 -20.29
C LYS A 14 10.68 15.87 -20.99
N LEU A 15 9.95 16.03 -22.07
CA LEU A 15 9.82 17.32 -22.76
C LEU A 15 9.21 18.38 -21.83
N LEU A 16 8.16 18.02 -21.08
CA LEU A 16 7.54 18.92 -20.10
C LEU A 16 8.51 19.33 -18.99
N THR A 17 9.33 18.41 -18.47
CA THR A 17 10.32 18.76 -17.44
C THR A 17 11.42 19.67 -17.97
N GLN A 18 11.77 19.58 -19.25
CA GLN A 18 12.75 20.47 -19.91
C GLN A 18 12.18 21.85 -20.20
N GLN A 19 10.95 21.90 -20.74
CA GLN A 19 10.30 23.17 -21.12
C GLN A 19 9.76 23.95 -19.91
N PHE A 20 9.27 23.22 -18.90
CA PHE A 20 8.64 23.79 -17.71
C PHE A 20 9.22 23.18 -16.42
N PRO A 21 10.53 23.36 -16.15
CA PRO A 21 11.21 22.69 -15.03
C PRO A 21 10.67 23.05 -13.64
N LYS A 22 9.98 24.17 -13.52
CA LYS A 22 9.35 24.66 -12.29
C LYS A 22 7.89 24.23 -12.15
N HIS A 23 7.33 23.50 -13.12
CA HIS A 23 5.95 23.01 -13.05
C HIS A 23 5.93 21.55 -12.57
N PRO A 24 5.16 21.19 -11.51
CA PRO A 24 5.22 19.85 -10.89
C PRO A 24 4.69 18.74 -11.80
N PHE A 25 3.79 19.04 -12.72
CA PHE A 25 3.06 18.04 -13.51
C PHE A 25 3.99 17.12 -14.32
N GLY A 26 4.95 17.68 -15.06
CA GLY A 26 5.90 16.89 -15.87
C GLY A 26 6.71 15.92 -15.00
N TRP A 27 7.17 16.39 -13.85
CA TRP A 27 7.92 15.57 -12.88
C TRP A 27 7.06 14.46 -12.27
N LYS A 28 5.80 14.76 -11.90
CA LYS A 28 4.85 13.78 -11.37
C LYS A 28 4.57 12.68 -12.39
N VAL A 29 4.26 13.04 -13.64
CA VAL A 29 3.99 12.08 -14.71
C VAL A 29 5.23 11.23 -15.01
N LEU A 30 6.42 11.85 -15.13
CA LEU A 30 7.66 11.12 -15.37
C LEU A 30 7.93 10.07 -14.28
N GLY A 31 7.78 10.47 -13.01
CA GLY A 31 7.96 9.56 -11.89
C GLY A 31 6.98 8.38 -11.92
N VAL A 32 5.70 8.63 -12.20
CA VAL A 32 4.67 7.58 -12.30
C VAL A 32 4.97 6.62 -13.45
N VAL A 33 5.31 7.13 -14.63
CA VAL A 33 5.60 6.29 -15.81
C VAL A 33 6.86 5.45 -15.60
N LEU A 34 7.92 6.01 -15.04
CA LEU A 34 9.13 5.27 -14.71
C LEU A 34 8.86 4.13 -13.72
N LYS A 35 8.02 4.39 -12.71
CA LYS A 35 7.58 3.34 -11.80
C LYS A 35 6.79 2.23 -12.50
N GLN A 36 5.83 2.59 -13.36
CA GLN A 36 5.00 1.62 -14.09
C GLN A 36 5.80 0.78 -15.10
N THR A 37 6.90 1.30 -15.61
CA THR A 37 7.84 0.58 -16.50
C THR A 37 8.91 -0.22 -15.73
N GLY A 38 8.80 -0.34 -14.40
CA GLY A 38 9.71 -1.12 -13.56
C GLY A 38 11.03 -0.40 -13.24
N ARG A 39 11.20 0.84 -13.68
CA ARG A 39 12.40 1.66 -13.46
C ARG A 39 12.29 2.44 -12.16
N LEU A 40 12.08 1.68 -11.08
CA LEU A 40 11.73 2.21 -9.76
C LEU A 40 12.79 3.19 -9.20
N ALA A 41 14.08 2.85 -9.31
CA ALA A 41 15.15 3.72 -8.81
C ALA A 41 15.20 5.07 -9.56
N GLU A 42 14.93 5.05 -10.87
CA GLU A 42 14.91 6.25 -11.69
C GLU A 42 13.68 7.13 -11.42
N SER A 43 12.57 6.54 -10.94
CA SER A 43 11.35 7.28 -10.62
C SER A 43 11.49 8.19 -9.39
N LEU A 44 12.46 7.93 -8.52
CA LEU A 44 12.60 8.62 -7.24
C LEU A 44 12.90 10.12 -7.40
N SER A 45 13.89 10.48 -8.22
CA SER A 45 14.30 11.88 -8.41
C SER A 45 13.15 12.73 -9.00
N PRO A 46 12.44 12.31 -10.07
CA PRO A 46 11.25 13.00 -10.53
C PRO A 46 10.16 13.17 -9.46
N MET A 47 9.89 12.13 -8.65
CA MET A 47 8.89 12.22 -7.59
C MET A 47 9.30 13.23 -6.51
N GLN A 48 10.57 13.27 -6.11
CA GLN A 48 11.09 14.26 -5.16
C GLN A 48 10.99 15.68 -5.71
N SER A 49 11.30 15.87 -7.00
CA SER A 49 11.13 17.15 -7.68
C SER A 49 9.67 17.60 -7.69
N ALA A 50 8.74 16.68 -7.97
CA ALA A 50 7.31 16.98 -7.97
C ALA A 50 6.81 17.39 -6.59
N VAL A 51 7.22 16.70 -5.52
CA VAL A 51 6.88 17.06 -4.12
C VAL A 51 7.47 18.43 -3.75
N THR A 52 8.71 18.71 -4.12
CA THR A 52 9.36 20.00 -3.85
C THR A 52 8.61 21.16 -4.51
N LEU A 53 8.12 20.95 -5.74
CA LEU A 53 7.39 21.96 -6.50
C LEU A 53 5.91 22.09 -6.10
N SER A 54 5.34 21.05 -5.51
CA SER A 54 3.95 21.03 -5.05
C SER A 54 3.82 20.35 -3.68
N PRO A 55 4.30 20.99 -2.59
CA PRO A 55 4.35 20.37 -1.27
C PRO A 55 2.96 20.14 -0.63
N GLN A 56 1.91 20.73 -1.20
CA GLN A 56 0.52 20.56 -0.75
C GLN A 56 -0.26 19.50 -1.58
N ASP A 57 0.38 18.84 -2.54
CA ASP A 57 -0.27 17.77 -3.31
C ASP A 57 -0.12 16.41 -2.59
N ALA A 58 -1.17 16.02 -1.87
CA ALA A 58 -1.23 14.76 -1.14
C ALA A 58 -1.01 13.53 -2.06
N GLU A 59 -1.49 13.56 -3.31
CA GLU A 59 -1.30 12.47 -4.25
C GLU A 59 0.18 12.29 -4.61
N THR A 60 0.91 13.39 -4.82
CA THR A 60 2.34 13.34 -5.12
C THR A 60 3.14 12.78 -3.93
N HIS A 61 2.81 13.16 -2.69
CA HIS A 61 3.40 12.57 -1.49
C HIS A 61 3.09 11.07 -1.37
N ASN A 62 1.85 10.65 -1.67
CA ASN A 62 1.49 9.24 -1.66
C ASN A 62 2.28 8.43 -2.70
N ASN A 63 2.44 8.96 -3.90
CA ASN A 63 3.23 8.34 -4.96
C ASN A 63 4.71 8.23 -4.57
N LEU A 64 5.29 9.26 -3.96
CA LEU A 64 6.65 9.23 -3.43
C LEU A 64 6.78 8.17 -2.32
N GLY A 65 5.84 8.13 -1.36
CA GLY A 65 5.81 7.13 -0.30
C GLY A 65 5.77 5.70 -0.83
N ASN A 66 4.93 5.44 -1.84
CA ASN A 66 4.86 4.14 -2.50
C ASN A 66 6.18 3.77 -3.19
N THR A 67 6.82 4.71 -3.88
CA THR A 67 8.14 4.50 -4.51
C THR A 67 9.20 4.19 -3.47
N LEU A 68 9.25 4.97 -2.39
CA LEU A 68 10.22 4.78 -1.30
C LEU A 68 10.02 3.43 -0.59
N LYS A 69 8.77 3.03 -0.32
CA LYS A 69 8.44 1.73 0.27
C LYS A 69 8.94 0.57 -0.61
N GLU A 70 8.70 0.63 -1.91
CA GLU A 70 9.16 -0.40 -2.86
C GLU A 70 10.69 -0.44 -2.98
N LEU A 71 11.38 0.69 -2.76
CA LEU A 71 12.85 0.77 -2.66
C LEU A 71 13.39 0.32 -1.29
N GLY A 72 12.55 -0.07 -0.33
CA GLY A 72 12.96 -0.44 1.02
C GLY A 72 13.34 0.75 1.92
N ARG A 73 13.12 1.99 1.48
CA ARG A 73 13.40 3.23 2.24
C ARG A 73 12.21 3.55 3.16
N LEU A 74 11.99 2.67 4.15
CA LEU A 74 10.75 2.62 4.92
C LEU A 74 10.52 3.87 5.79
N ASP A 75 11.55 4.42 6.42
CA ASP A 75 11.43 5.63 7.25
C ASP A 75 11.02 6.85 6.42
N GLU A 76 11.54 6.96 5.20
CA GLU A 76 11.18 8.06 4.30
C GLU A 76 9.77 7.87 3.70
N ALA A 77 9.38 6.61 3.46
CA ALA A 77 8.02 6.28 3.07
C ALA A 77 7.02 6.65 4.17
N GLU A 78 7.33 6.33 5.43
CA GLU A 78 6.54 6.74 6.60
C GLU A 78 6.35 8.26 6.65
N ALA A 79 7.44 9.02 6.51
CA ALA A 79 7.37 10.48 6.50
C ALA A 79 6.45 11.01 5.39
N SER A 80 6.55 10.42 4.19
CA SER A 80 5.70 10.78 3.05
C SER A 80 4.22 10.48 3.32
N TYR A 81 3.87 9.31 3.88
CA TYR A 81 2.49 8.97 4.22
C TYR A 81 1.92 9.83 5.36
N ARG A 82 2.73 10.18 6.36
CA ARG A 82 2.33 11.12 7.41
C ARG A 82 2.03 12.51 6.84
N GLN A 83 2.78 12.94 5.83
CA GLN A 83 2.47 14.19 5.13
C GLN A 83 1.15 14.10 4.35
N VAL A 84 0.85 12.96 3.71
CA VAL A 84 -0.46 12.73 3.08
C VAL A 84 -1.59 12.87 4.11
N ILE A 85 -1.44 12.24 5.27
CA ILE A 85 -2.44 12.27 6.35
C ILE A 85 -2.64 13.69 6.89
N ALA A 86 -1.56 14.47 7.03
CA ALA A 86 -1.64 15.86 7.46
C ALA A 86 -2.41 16.75 6.45
N LEU A 87 -2.23 16.48 5.14
CA LEU A 87 -2.91 17.20 4.07
C LEU A 87 -4.35 16.73 3.84
N LYS A 88 -4.60 15.43 4.03
CA LYS A 88 -5.88 14.75 3.81
C LYS A 88 -6.15 13.74 4.93
N PRO A 89 -6.69 14.17 6.08
CA PRO A 89 -6.93 13.29 7.23
C PRO A 89 -7.98 12.19 7.00
N ASP A 90 -8.77 12.30 5.95
CA ASP A 90 -9.81 11.34 5.54
C ASP A 90 -9.35 10.34 4.45
N PHE A 91 -8.06 10.35 4.10
CA PHE A 91 -7.53 9.48 3.05
C PHE A 91 -7.17 8.08 3.60
N ALA A 92 -8.14 7.16 3.60
CA ALA A 92 -8.00 5.81 4.15
C ALA A 92 -6.80 5.03 3.60
N GLU A 93 -6.48 5.19 2.31
CA GLU A 93 -5.34 4.52 1.68
C GLU A 93 -3.99 4.96 2.26
N ALA A 94 -3.85 6.23 2.67
CA ALA A 94 -2.62 6.71 3.29
C ALA A 94 -2.38 6.04 4.66
N TYR A 95 -3.42 5.84 5.45
CA TYR A 95 -3.32 5.10 6.71
C TYR A 95 -2.98 3.62 6.48
N SER A 96 -3.56 2.98 5.48
CA SER A 96 -3.22 1.61 5.12
C SER A 96 -1.77 1.48 4.64
N ASN A 97 -1.30 2.41 3.82
CA ASN A 97 0.08 2.46 3.34
C ASN A 97 1.07 2.74 4.50
N LEU A 98 0.72 3.64 5.42
CA LEU A 98 1.49 3.89 6.64
C LEU A 98 1.56 2.63 7.51
N GLY A 99 0.43 1.94 7.72
CA GLY A 99 0.38 0.67 8.43
C GLY A 99 1.31 -0.38 7.84
N ASN A 100 1.34 -0.50 6.52
CA ASN A 100 2.26 -1.41 5.83
C ASN A 100 3.74 -1.04 6.03
N ALA A 101 4.09 0.24 5.98
CA ALA A 101 5.45 0.70 6.23
C ALA A 101 5.87 0.45 7.69
N LEU A 102 5.01 0.78 8.65
CA LEU A 102 5.23 0.55 10.08
C LEU A 102 5.38 -0.93 10.42
N LYS A 103 4.54 -1.78 9.83
CA LYS A 103 4.65 -3.25 9.96
C LYS A 103 5.99 -3.74 9.46
N ALA A 104 6.44 -3.28 8.30
CA ALA A 104 7.75 -3.64 7.75
C ALA A 104 8.93 -3.13 8.60
N LEU A 105 8.75 -2.05 9.36
CA LEU A 105 9.69 -1.54 10.37
C LEU A 105 9.60 -2.30 11.71
N GLY A 106 8.72 -3.29 11.86
CA GLY A 106 8.49 -4.02 13.11
C GLY A 106 7.70 -3.24 14.17
N ARG A 107 7.16 -2.08 13.84
CA ARG A 107 6.38 -1.21 14.75
C ARG A 107 4.91 -1.63 14.72
N LEU A 108 4.63 -2.83 15.24
CA LEU A 108 3.34 -3.54 15.05
C LEU A 108 2.15 -2.82 15.70
N ASP A 109 2.31 -2.24 16.89
CA ASP A 109 1.22 -1.51 17.56
C ASP A 109 0.79 -0.25 16.80
N GLU A 110 1.75 0.46 16.22
CA GLU A 110 1.46 1.63 15.40
C GLU A 110 0.86 1.24 14.04
N ALA A 111 1.29 0.11 13.48
CA ALA A 111 0.68 -0.46 12.28
C ALA A 111 -0.79 -0.84 12.52
N GLU A 112 -1.09 -1.51 13.65
CA GLU A 112 -2.46 -1.82 14.06
C GLU A 112 -3.32 -0.56 14.15
N ALA A 113 -2.83 0.47 14.83
CA ALA A 113 -3.56 1.75 14.95
C ALA A 113 -3.85 2.37 13.58
N SER A 114 -2.87 2.33 12.67
CA SER A 114 -3.00 2.86 11.32
C SER A 114 -4.02 2.08 10.49
N PHE A 115 -4.01 0.75 10.52
CA PHE A 115 -5.01 -0.08 9.82
C PHE A 115 -6.42 0.13 10.40
N ARG A 116 -6.56 0.24 11.71
CA ARG A 116 -7.86 0.55 12.34
C ARG A 116 -8.40 1.92 11.90
N GLN A 117 -7.54 2.91 11.75
CA GLN A 117 -7.94 4.22 11.24
C GLN A 117 -8.36 4.14 9.75
N ALA A 118 -7.64 3.38 8.93
CA ALA A 118 -8.03 3.14 7.54
C ALA A 118 -9.44 2.51 7.44
N ILE A 119 -9.71 1.52 8.30
CA ILE A 119 -11.01 0.83 8.38
C ILE A 119 -12.11 1.77 8.89
N ALA A 120 -11.81 2.64 9.87
CA ALA A 120 -12.77 3.61 10.37
C ALA A 120 -13.20 4.62 9.30
N LEU A 121 -12.28 5.00 8.42
CA LEU A 121 -12.55 5.89 7.28
C LEU A 121 -13.22 5.16 6.10
N LYS A 122 -12.91 3.88 5.90
CA LYS A 122 -13.45 3.07 4.82
C LYS A 122 -13.79 1.67 5.34
N SER A 123 -15.03 1.47 5.77
CA SER A 123 -15.49 0.23 6.42
C SER A 123 -15.52 -1.01 5.50
N ASP A 124 -15.47 -0.83 4.19
CA ASP A 124 -15.42 -1.88 3.17
C ASP A 124 -13.99 -2.14 2.62
N TYR A 125 -12.96 -1.74 3.36
CA TYR A 125 -11.57 -1.85 2.93
C TYR A 125 -10.99 -3.25 3.24
N ALA A 126 -11.26 -4.22 2.37
CA ALA A 126 -10.85 -5.61 2.54
C ALA A 126 -9.34 -5.78 2.76
N GLU A 127 -8.51 -5.03 2.03
CA GLU A 127 -7.04 -5.09 2.17
C GLU A 127 -6.58 -4.60 3.54
N ALA A 128 -7.20 -3.56 4.09
CA ALA A 128 -6.86 -3.07 5.42
C ALA A 128 -7.23 -4.09 6.52
N TYR A 129 -8.36 -4.78 6.39
CA TYR A 129 -8.73 -5.87 7.29
C TYR A 129 -7.75 -7.05 7.20
N ASN A 130 -7.34 -7.45 6.00
CA ASN A 130 -6.36 -8.53 5.81
C ASN A 130 -5.01 -8.16 6.45
N ASN A 131 -4.53 -6.94 6.23
CA ASN A 131 -3.27 -6.45 6.77
C ASN A 131 -3.31 -6.29 8.29
N LEU A 132 -4.44 -5.82 8.84
CA LEU A 132 -4.71 -5.81 10.29
C LEU A 132 -4.63 -7.23 10.85
N GLY A 133 -5.30 -8.19 10.21
CA GLY A 133 -5.24 -9.60 10.60
C GLY A 133 -3.82 -10.16 10.65
N GLY A 134 -3.00 -9.88 9.63
CA GLY A 134 -1.60 -10.26 9.62
C GLY A 134 -0.78 -9.59 10.73
N THR A 135 -1.03 -8.32 11.02
CA THR A 135 -0.37 -7.59 12.12
C THR A 135 -0.77 -8.16 13.49
N LEU A 136 -2.05 -8.45 13.69
CA LEU A 136 -2.56 -9.07 14.93
C LEU A 136 -2.00 -10.48 15.15
N GLN A 137 -1.81 -11.25 14.07
CA GLN A 137 -1.15 -12.55 14.13
C GLN A 137 0.30 -12.41 14.61
N GLU A 138 1.08 -11.48 14.09
CA GLU A 138 2.46 -11.20 14.53
C GLU A 138 2.51 -10.73 16.00
N LEU A 139 1.46 -10.05 16.49
CA LEU A 139 1.28 -9.67 17.88
C LEU A 139 0.81 -10.85 18.77
N GLY A 140 0.59 -12.05 18.21
CA GLY A 140 0.08 -13.22 18.94
C GLY A 140 -1.41 -13.17 19.28
N ARG A 141 -2.14 -12.18 18.76
CA ARG A 141 -3.58 -11.98 19.02
C ARG A 141 -4.43 -12.74 17.99
N LEU A 142 -4.29 -14.08 17.99
CA LEU A 142 -4.80 -14.96 16.94
C LEU A 142 -6.33 -14.91 16.77
N GLY A 143 -7.10 -14.70 17.85
CA GLY A 143 -8.57 -14.58 17.78
C GLY A 143 -9.01 -13.31 17.02
N ASP A 144 -8.36 -12.20 17.29
CA ASP A 144 -8.63 -10.91 16.62
C ASP A 144 -8.13 -10.95 15.15
N ALA A 145 -7.03 -11.66 14.90
CA ALA A 145 -6.51 -11.89 13.55
C ALA A 145 -7.51 -12.68 12.69
N GLU A 146 -8.05 -13.80 13.24
CA GLU A 146 -9.10 -14.59 12.58
C GLU A 146 -10.32 -13.72 12.24
N ALA A 147 -10.79 -12.92 13.20
CA ALA A 147 -11.95 -12.06 12.98
C ALA A 147 -11.72 -11.05 11.83
N SER A 148 -10.56 -10.40 11.82
CA SER A 148 -10.18 -9.43 10.80
C SER A 148 -10.06 -10.07 9.41
N GLN A 149 -9.42 -11.25 9.32
CA GLN A 149 -9.25 -11.97 8.05
C GLN A 149 -10.61 -12.48 7.51
N ARG A 150 -11.51 -12.93 8.38
CA ARG A 150 -12.89 -13.28 7.98
C ARG A 150 -13.66 -12.08 7.46
N GLN A 151 -13.47 -10.92 8.06
CA GLN A 151 -14.09 -9.69 7.56
C GLN A 151 -13.55 -9.31 6.19
N ALA A 152 -12.25 -9.44 5.95
CA ALA A 152 -11.65 -9.24 4.62
C ALA A 152 -12.28 -10.17 3.57
N ILE A 153 -12.45 -11.46 3.89
CA ILE A 153 -13.09 -12.45 3.01
C ILE A 153 -14.57 -12.14 2.80
N SER A 154 -15.29 -11.68 3.83
CA SER A 154 -16.70 -11.29 3.69
C SER A 154 -16.88 -10.13 2.71
N LEU A 155 -15.95 -9.16 2.73
CA LEU A 155 -15.95 -8.01 1.82
C LEU A 155 -15.48 -8.38 0.40
N LYS A 156 -14.54 -9.33 0.31
CA LYS A 156 -13.95 -9.79 -0.97
C LYS A 156 -13.79 -11.31 -0.94
N PRO A 157 -14.83 -12.09 -1.33
CA PRO A 157 -14.81 -13.55 -1.24
C PRO A 157 -13.73 -14.24 -2.08
N ASP A 158 -13.26 -13.59 -3.14
CA ASP A 158 -12.19 -14.06 -4.04
C ASP A 158 -10.78 -13.60 -3.63
N TYR A 159 -10.63 -13.12 -2.38
CA TYR A 159 -9.34 -12.64 -1.88
C TYR A 159 -8.44 -13.79 -1.44
N ALA A 160 -7.71 -14.37 -2.40
CA ALA A 160 -6.83 -15.52 -2.17
C ALA A 160 -5.84 -15.34 -1.02
N GLU A 161 -5.25 -14.14 -0.88
CA GLU A 161 -4.31 -13.83 0.20
C GLU A 161 -4.98 -13.88 1.58
N ALA A 162 -6.20 -13.35 1.72
CA ALA A 162 -6.93 -13.38 2.98
C ALA A 162 -7.31 -14.82 3.38
N HIS A 163 -7.69 -15.67 2.42
CA HIS A 163 -7.90 -17.10 2.66
C HIS A 163 -6.62 -17.79 3.11
N ASN A 164 -5.47 -17.48 2.49
CA ASN A 164 -4.18 -18.03 2.91
C ASN A 164 -3.83 -17.61 4.34
N ASN A 165 -3.94 -16.32 4.66
CA ASN A 165 -3.62 -15.77 5.98
C ASN A 165 -4.54 -16.36 7.05
N LEU A 166 -5.85 -16.48 6.76
CA LEU A 166 -6.79 -17.16 7.64
C LEU A 166 -6.40 -18.63 7.88
N GLY A 167 -5.97 -19.33 6.84
CA GLY A 167 -5.51 -20.72 6.97
C GLY A 167 -4.31 -20.84 7.92
N VAL A 168 -3.33 -19.93 7.81
CA VAL A 168 -2.18 -19.88 8.72
C VAL A 168 -2.61 -19.59 10.15
N THR A 169 -3.43 -18.57 10.35
CA THR A 169 -3.97 -18.20 11.69
C THR A 169 -4.75 -19.37 12.33
N LEU A 170 -5.60 -20.05 11.55
CA LEU A 170 -6.36 -21.21 12.04
C LEU A 170 -5.45 -22.38 12.39
N LYS A 171 -4.37 -22.61 11.67
CA LYS A 171 -3.35 -23.62 11.99
C LYS A 171 -2.68 -23.31 13.33
N GLU A 172 -2.30 -22.06 13.57
CA GLU A 172 -1.71 -21.60 14.85
C GLU A 172 -2.69 -21.75 16.02
N LEU A 173 -4.01 -21.61 15.77
CA LEU A 173 -5.08 -21.87 16.71
C LEU A 173 -5.38 -23.38 16.93
N GLY A 174 -4.67 -24.29 16.24
CA GLY A 174 -4.91 -25.73 16.31
C GLY A 174 -6.19 -26.21 15.59
N ARG A 175 -6.80 -25.38 14.76
CA ARG A 175 -8.06 -25.68 14.05
C ARG A 175 -7.77 -26.22 12.64
N PHE A 176 -7.14 -27.37 12.57
CA PHE A 176 -6.53 -27.92 11.35
C PHE A 176 -7.49 -28.14 10.18
N ASP A 177 -8.70 -28.69 10.44
CA ASP A 177 -9.69 -28.93 9.38
C ASP A 177 -10.13 -27.62 8.71
N LYS A 178 -10.36 -26.57 9.53
CA LYS A 178 -10.73 -25.24 9.01
C LYS A 178 -9.55 -24.55 8.29
N ALA A 179 -8.34 -24.75 8.78
CA ALA A 179 -7.12 -24.25 8.14
C ALA A 179 -6.95 -24.86 6.75
N GLU A 180 -7.10 -26.18 6.64
CA GLU A 180 -7.03 -26.90 5.35
C GLU A 180 -8.06 -26.37 4.34
N ALA A 181 -9.32 -26.19 4.79
CA ALA A 181 -10.38 -25.66 3.94
C ALA A 181 -10.04 -24.26 3.42
N SER A 182 -9.53 -23.36 4.28
CA SER A 182 -9.13 -22.01 3.89
C SER A 182 -7.95 -22.01 2.92
N LEU A 183 -6.94 -22.85 3.16
CA LEU A 183 -5.78 -22.97 2.25
C LEU A 183 -6.16 -23.55 0.88
N ARG A 184 -7.06 -24.53 0.82
CA ARG A 184 -7.61 -25.05 -0.43
C ARG A 184 -8.33 -23.97 -1.21
N GLN A 185 -9.13 -23.15 -0.54
CA GLN A 185 -9.81 -22.03 -1.18
C GLN A 185 -8.80 -21.01 -1.74
N ALA A 186 -7.75 -20.69 -0.99
CA ALA A 186 -6.68 -19.80 -1.47
C ALA A 186 -5.98 -20.31 -2.74
N ILE A 187 -5.81 -21.64 -2.84
CA ILE A 187 -5.22 -22.29 -4.05
C ILE A 187 -6.19 -22.23 -5.23
N ALA A 188 -7.48 -22.46 -5.00
CA ALA A 188 -8.50 -22.46 -6.05
C ALA A 188 -8.74 -21.06 -6.66
N LEU A 189 -8.37 -19.97 -5.94
CA LEU A 189 -8.52 -18.57 -6.36
C LEU A 189 -7.28 -18.00 -7.07
N LYS A 190 -6.19 -18.76 -7.19
CA LYS A 190 -4.96 -18.36 -7.90
C LYS A 190 -4.99 -18.79 -9.35
#